data_80fe6aba3bea510f0023cf7b695bc44b
#
_entry.id   80fe6aba3bea510f0023cf7b695bc44b
#
_cell.length_a   1.000
_cell.length_b   1.000
_cell.length_c   1.000
_cell.angle_alpha   90.00
_cell.angle_beta   90.00
_cell.angle_gamma   90.00
#
_symmetry.space_group_name_H-M   'P 1'
#
loop_
_entity.id
_entity.type
_entity.pdbx_description
1 polymer ?
#
loop_
_entity_poly.entity_id
_entity_poly.type
_entity_poly.pdbx_seq_one_letter_code
_entity_poly.pdbx_strand_id
1 'polypeptide(L)'
;YPYPTGSTYPLSFLPTFAHEGGPDEIIKKLNDPNEFEKIVSTMIEELSPYRREAFKDAVFSYSPNNPELEGMSLADLAKMNNQSSEVTLCELLRDNKLQLGYRGAPPINVSVWNQLNEDAINLLKRDDYMVGSDAIPMGKYCHPRAYGCFPRFLGRLRRSFWEDGLEEMIQRM
;
A
#
# COMPACT_ATOMS: atom_id res chain seq x y z
N TYR A 1 5.64 11.75 0.30
CA TYR A 1 4.42 12.26 -0.35
C TYR A 1 3.38 12.66 0.69
N PRO A 2 2.57 13.68 0.39
CA PRO A 2 1.69 14.28 1.38
C PRO A 2 0.31 13.58 1.51
N TYR A 3 0.31 12.29 1.77
CA TYR A 3 -0.87 11.49 2.07
C TYR A 3 -0.62 10.59 3.28
N PRO A 4 -1.62 10.37 4.13
CA PRO A 4 -1.50 9.54 5.33
C PRO A 4 -1.56 8.03 5.03
N THR A 5 -1.72 7.65 3.78
CA THR A 5 -1.69 6.25 3.32
C THR A 5 -0.84 6.15 2.06
N GLY A 6 -0.40 4.95 1.74
CA GLY A 6 0.42 4.67 0.58
C GLY A 6 -0.19 3.64 -0.37
N SER A 7 0.52 3.36 -1.43
CA SER A 7 0.31 2.20 -2.30
C SER A 7 1.63 1.48 -2.51
N THR A 8 1.58 0.19 -2.74
CA THR A 8 2.75 -0.63 -3.00
C THR A 8 2.34 -1.95 -3.68
N TYR A 9 3.31 -2.83 -3.86
CA TYR A 9 3.05 -4.19 -4.31
C TYR A 9 2.82 -5.11 -3.11
N PRO A 10 1.75 -5.91 -3.09
CA PRO A 10 1.45 -6.84 -2.00
C PRO A 10 2.55 -7.86 -1.74
N LEU A 11 3.43 -8.07 -2.70
CA LEU A 11 4.63 -8.88 -2.59
C LEU A 11 5.47 -8.54 -1.35
N SER A 12 5.43 -7.27 -0.90
CA SER A 12 6.15 -6.81 0.29
C SER A 12 5.66 -7.42 1.61
N PHE A 13 4.54 -8.14 1.60
CA PHE A 13 4.05 -8.88 2.78
C PHE A 13 4.56 -10.30 2.88
N LEU A 14 5.15 -10.84 1.82
CA LEU A 14 5.78 -12.16 1.89
C LEU A 14 7.01 -12.12 2.80
N PRO A 15 7.29 -13.20 3.53
CA PRO A 15 8.48 -13.30 4.38
C PRO A 15 9.77 -13.26 3.54
N THR A 16 10.85 -12.81 4.15
CA THR A 16 12.14 -12.57 3.47
C THR A 16 12.63 -13.77 2.66
N PHE A 17 12.53 -14.99 3.21
CA PHE A 17 13.00 -16.18 2.52
C PHE A 17 12.21 -16.48 1.22
N ALA A 18 10.97 -16.02 1.13
CA ALA A 18 10.16 -16.20 -0.08
C ALA A 18 10.74 -15.43 -1.28
N HIS A 19 11.44 -14.32 -1.03
CA HIS A 19 12.03 -13.49 -2.08
C HIS A 19 13.35 -14.03 -2.65
N GLU A 20 13.95 -15.02 -2.00
CA GLU A 20 15.21 -15.60 -2.47
C GLU A 20 15.05 -16.29 -3.83
N GLY A 21 15.94 -15.96 -4.76
CA GLY A 21 15.96 -16.51 -6.11
C GLY A 21 15.15 -15.71 -7.14
N GLY A 22 14.49 -14.62 -6.73
CA GLY A 22 13.79 -13.71 -7.64
C GLY A 22 12.37 -14.16 -8.04
N PRO A 23 11.72 -13.45 -8.99
CA PRO A 23 10.30 -13.62 -9.28
C PRO A 23 9.87 -15.04 -9.67
N ASP A 24 10.66 -15.70 -10.51
CA ASP A 24 10.33 -17.06 -10.97
C ASP A 24 10.38 -18.08 -9.81
N GLU A 25 11.32 -17.87 -8.89
CA GLU A 25 11.47 -18.74 -7.70
C GLU A 25 10.34 -18.51 -6.69
N ILE A 26 9.88 -17.25 -6.52
CA ILE A 26 8.69 -16.94 -5.73
C ILE A 26 7.47 -17.69 -6.28
N ILE A 27 7.27 -17.66 -7.59
CA ILE A 27 6.14 -18.35 -8.24
C ILE A 27 6.25 -19.87 -8.03
N LYS A 28 7.45 -20.45 -8.13
CA LYS A 28 7.65 -21.87 -7.84
C LYS A 28 7.30 -22.22 -6.40
N LYS A 29 7.80 -21.44 -5.43
CA LYS A 29 7.46 -21.62 -4.01
C LYS A 29 5.96 -21.52 -3.75
N LEU A 30 5.27 -20.56 -4.39
CA LEU A 30 3.82 -20.42 -4.28
C LEU A 30 3.03 -21.56 -4.95
N ASN A 31 3.64 -22.33 -5.84
CA ASN A 31 3.04 -23.53 -6.44
C ASN A 31 3.41 -24.83 -5.71
N ASP A 32 4.42 -24.83 -4.87
CA ASP A 32 4.78 -25.99 -4.03
C ASP A 32 3.95 -25.98 -2.75
N PRO A 33 3.17 -27.04 -2.45
CA PRO A 33 2.29 -27.04 -1.29
C PRO A 33 3.01 -26.83 0.06
N ASN A 34 4.22 -27.37 0.22
CA ASN A 34 4.96 -27.27 1.47
C ASN A 34 5.54 -25.85 1.66
N GLU A 35 6.10 -25.28 0.59
CA GLU A 35 6.60 -23.89 0.63
C GLU A 35 5.46 -22.89 0.78
N PHE A 36 4.32 -23.12 0.14
CA PHE A 36 3.12 -22.30 0.30
C PHE A 36 2.63 -22.27 1.76
N GLU A 37 2.48 -23.45 2.39
CA GLU A 37 2.09 -23.53 3.81
C GLU A 37 3.10 -22.86 4.73
N LYS A 38 4.40 -23.02 4.47
CA LYS A 38 5.46 -22.36 5.20
C LYS A 38 5.42 -20.82 5.03
N ILE A 39 5.17 -20.33 3.83
CA ILE A 39 5.02 -18.88 3.59
C ILE A 39 3.83 -18.33 4.38
N VAL A 40 2.67 -18.97 4.28
CA VAL A 40 1.44 -18.55 4.97
C VAL A 40 1.63 -18.57 6.49
N SER A 41 2.17 -19.65 7.06
CA SER A 41 2.40 -19.75 8.51
C SER A 41 3.38 -18.67 9.00
N THR A 42 4.47 -18.44 8.27
CA THR A 42 5.43 -17.38 8.60
C THR A 42 4.80 -15.98 8.53
N MET A 43 3.96 -15.71 7.55
CA MET A 43 3.21 -14.43 7.49
C MET A 43 2.33 -14.23 8.73
N ILE A 44 1.65 -15.28 9.19
CA ILE A 44 0.81 -15.22 10.38
C ILE A 44 1.64 -14.94 11.64
N GLU A 45 2.83 -15.52 11.75
CA GLU A 45 3.71 -15.38 12.92
C GLU A 45 4.46 -14.03 12.96
N GLU A 46 5.02 -13.59 11.83
CA GLU A 46 5.94 -12.45 11.76
C GLU A 46 5.26 -11.09 11.58
N LEU A 47 4.04 -11.04 11.01
CA LEU A 47 3.35 -9.77 10.84
C LEU A 47 2.94 -9.18 12.20
N SER A 48 3.48 -8.01 12.52
CA SER A 48 3.03 -7.26 13.70
C SER A 48 1.51 -6.96 13.63
N PRO A 49 0.82 -6.79 14.77
CA PRO A 49 -0.61 -6.47 14.78
C PRO A 49 -0.98 -5.28 13.88
N TYR A 50 -0.18 -4.22 13.90
CA TYR A 50 -0.38 -3.05 13.06
C TYR A 50 -0.25 -3.37 11.56
N ARG A 51 0.77 -4.10 11.16
CA ARG A 51 0.95 -4.51 9.76
C ARG A 51 -0.15 -5.47 9.31
N ARG A 52 -0.63 -6.31 10.22
CA ARG A 52 -1.73 -7.26 9.94
C ARG A 52 -3.05 -6.53 9.67
N GLU A 53 -3.38 -5.49 10.43
CA GLU A 53 -4.56 -4.68 10.14
C GLU A 53 -4.42 -3.91 8.83
N ALA A 54 -3.29 -3.25 8.61
CA ALA A 54 -3.02 -2.55 7.36
C ALA A 54 -3.06 -3.48 6.12
N PHE A 55 -2.66 -4.73 6.29
CA PHE A 55 -2.70 -5.78 5.28
C PHE A 55 -4.13 -6.19 4.93
N LYS A 56 -4.97 -6.42 5.93
CA LYS A 56 -6.38 -6.82 5.72
C LYS A 56 -7.21 -5.74 5.04
N ASP A 57 -6.97 -4.48 5.41
CA ASP A 57 -7.68 -3.33 4.87
C ASP A 57 -7.13 -2.87 3.50
N ALA A 58 -6.09 -3.51 3.00
CA ALA A 58 -5.52 -3.20 1.69
C ALA A 58 -6.56 -3.43 0.59
N VAL A 59 -6.70 -2.42 -0.28
CA VAL A 59 -7.62 -2.46 -1.42
C VAL A 59 -6.82 -2.70 -2.69
N PHE A 60 -7.20 -3.68 -3.49
CA PHE A 60 -6.54 -3.95 -4.76
C PHE A 60 -6.74 -2.79 -5.74
N SER A 61 -5.64 -2.22 -6.20
CA SER A 61 -5.63 -1.14 -7.18
C SER A 61 -5.37 -1.63 -8.60
N TYR A 62 -4.73 -2.79 -8.71
CA TYR A 62 -4.36 -3.41 -9.98
C TYR A 62 -4.34 -4.94 -9.85
N SER A 63 -5.07 -5.63 -10.73
CA SER A 63 -5.14 -7.10 -10.81
C SER A 63 -5.39 -7.50 -12.28
N PRO A 64 -4.34 -7.71 -13.10
CA PRO A 64 -4.49 -7.88 -14.53
C PRO A 64 -5.25 -9.13 -14.95
N ASN A 65 -5.10 -10.23 -14.20
CA ASN A 65 -5.81 -11.48 -14.49
C ASN A 65 -7.21 -11.55 -13.87
N ASN A 66 -7.50 -10.70 -12.89
CA ASN A 66 -8.77 -10.64 -12.18
C ASN A 66 -9.20 -9.18 -11.98
N PRO A 67 -9.49 -8.42 -13.05
CA PRO A 67 -9.74 -6.98 -12.96
C PRO A 67 -11.02 -6.62 -12.18
N GLU A 68 -11.90 -7.59 -11.94
CA GLU A 68 -13.10 -7.45 -11.08
C GLU A 68 -12.76 -7.31 -9.60
N LEU A 69 -11.56 -7.72 -9.18
CA LEU A 69 -11.10 -7.59 -7.81
C LEU A 69 -10.62 -6.17 -7.49
N GLU A 70 -10.35 -5.35 -8.50
CA GLU A 70 -9.92 -3.98 -8.30
C GLU A 70 -11.00 -3.18 -7.57
N GLY A 71 -10.64 -2.57 -6.46
CA GLY A 71 -11.54 -1.85 -5.56
C GLY A 71 -12.01 -2.67 -4.35
N MET A 72 -11.82 -3.99 -4.34
CA MET A 72 -12.13 -4.85 -3.19
C MET A 72 -11.01 -4.82 -2.15
N SER A 73 -11.36 -5.01 -0.87
CA SER A 73 -10.38 -5.24 0.17
C SER A 73 -9.94 -6.71 0.20
N LEU A 74 -8.72 -6.95 0.67
CA LEU A 74 -8.24 -8.32 0.87
C LEU A 74 -9.12 -9.07 1.88
N ALA A 75 -9.57 -8.39 2.95
CA ALA A 75 -10.43 -8.99 3.96
C ALA A 75 -11.78 -9.42 3.39
N ASP A 76 -12.41 -8.60 2.55
CA ASP A 76 -13.69 -8.95 1.92
C ASP A 76 -13.53 -10.15 0.99
N LEU A 77 -12.47 -10.18 0.20
CA LEU A 77 -12.21 -11.30 -0.70
C LEU A 77 -11.92 -12.59 0.07
N ALA A 78 -11.11 -12.53 1.11
CA ALA A 78 -10.82 -13.68 1.98
C ALA A 78 -12.10 -14.25 2.60
N LYS A 79 -12.99 -13.36 3.06
CA LYS A 79 -14.30 -13.75 3.60
C LYS A 79 -15.19 -14.41 2.54
N MET A 80 -15.23 -13.87 1.33
CA MET A 80 -16.00 -14.46 0.21
C MET A 80 -15.51 -15.86 -0.13
N ASN A 81 -14.20 -16.08 -0.08
CA ASN A 81 -13.58 -17.37 -0.38
C ASN A 81 -13.56 -18.33 0.81
N ASN A 82 -14.03 -17.90 1.98
CA ASN A 82 -13.95 -18.65 3.25
C ASN A 82 -12.50 -19.09 3.57
N GLN A 83 -11.55 -18.20 3.38
CA GLN A 83 -10.11 -18.41 3.57
C GLN A 83 -9.50 -17.36 4.50
N SER A 84 -8.25 -17.56 4.94
CA SER A 84 -7.49 -16.49 5.60
C SER A 84 -7.00 -15.45 4.57
N SER A 85 -6.73 -14.24 5.04
CA SER A 85 -6.18 -13.17 4.18
C SER A 85 -4.81 -13.54 3.62
N GLU A 86 -4.00 -14.25 4.38
CA GLU A 86 -2.67 -14.71 3.99
C GLU A 86 -2.74 -15.72 2.85
N VAL A 87 -3.61 -16.73 2.97
CA VAL A 87 -3.86 -17.71 1.89
C VAL A 87 -4.37 -17.00 0.64
N THR A 88 -5.39 -16.15 0.78
CA THR A 88 -5.98 -15.41 -0.33
C THR A 88 -4.94 -14.57 -1.06
N LEU A 89 -4.05 -13.87 -0.33
CA LEU A 89 -3.00 -13.09 -0.96
C LEU A 89 -2.00 -13.95 -1.72
N CYS A 90 -1.53 -15.05 -1.12
CA CYS A 90 -0.56 -15.95 -1.77
C CYS A 90 -1.13 -16.54 -3.07
N GLU A 91 -2.40 -16.94 -3.08
CA GLU A 91 -3.09 -17.41 -4.29
C GLU A 91 -3.18 -16.31 -5.35
N LEU A 92 -3.58 -15.11 -4.97
CA LEU A 92 -3.67 -13.98 -5.90
C LEU A 92 -2.30 -13.59 -6.49
N LEU A 93 -1.25 -13.60 -5.67
CA LEU A 93 0.11 -13.34 -6.15
C LEU A 93 0.57 -14.39 -7.16
N ARG A 94 0.29 -15.66 -6.89
CA ARG A 94 0.56 -16.76 -7.82
C ARG A 94 -0.21 -16.58 -9.14
N ASP A 95 -1.52 -16.39 -9.06
CA ASP A 95 -2.43 -16.38 -10.20
C ASP A 95 -2.24 -15.12 -11.08
N ASN A 96 -1.82 -14.01 -10.50
CA ASN A 96 -1.44 -12.78 -11.21
C ASN A 96 0.06 -12.70 -11.54
N LYS A 97 0.82 -13.77 -11.38
CA LYS A 97 2.27 -13.80 -11.66
C LYS A 97 3.01 -12.63 -10.99
N LEU A 98 2.69 -12.40 -9.73
CA LEU A 98 3.18 -11.32 -8.87
C LEU A 98 2.77 -9.90 -9.30
N GLN A 99 2.00 -9.75 -10.38
CA GLN A 99 1.56 -8.45 -10.90
C GLN A 99 0.28 -7.98 -10.19
N LEU A 100 0.40 -7.66 -8.93
CA LEU A 100 -0.66 -7.09 -8.12
C LEU A 100 -0.23 -5.73 -7.57
N GLY A 101 -1.15 -4.78 -7.58
CA GLY A 101 -1.00 -3.51 -6.88
C GLY A 101 -2.06 -3.37 -5.79
N TYR A 102 -1.71 -2.74 -4.68
CA TYR A 102 -2.71 -2.36 -3.69
C TYR A 102 -2.45 -0.94 -3.15
N ARG A 103 -3.48 -0.37 -2.57
CA ARG A 103 -3.41 0.87 -1.79
C ARG A 103 -3.92 0.62 -0.38
N GLY A 104 -3.33 1.28 0.60
CA GLY A 104 -3.82 1.26 1.96
C GLY A 104 -5.18 1.95 2.08
N ALA A 105 -6.01 1.50 3.00
CA ALA A 105 -7.21 2.20 3.38
C ALA A 105 -6.89 3.53 4.08
N PRO A 106 -7.70 4.59 3.88
CA PRO A 106 -7.53 5.81 4.64
C PRO A 106 -7.86 5.56 6.13
N PRO A 107 -7.21 6.28 7.07
CA PRO A 107 -7.62 6.25 8.45
C PRO A 107 -9.10 6.59 8.61
N ILE A 108 -9.84 5.79 9.38
CA ILE A 108 -11.27 5.99 9.64
C ILE A 108 -11.54 7.11 10.63
N ASN A 109 -10.52 7.47 11.42
CA ASN A 109 -10.61 8.50 12.46
C ASN A 109 -10.01 9.81 11.97
N VAL A 110 -10.80 10.90 12.01
CA VAL A 110 -10.39 12.24 11.56
C VAL A 110 -9.21 12.78 12.38
N SER A 111 -9.15 12.48 13.67
CA SER A 111 -8.03 12.91 14.52
C SER A 111 -6.72 12.26 14.07
N VAL A 112 -6.72 10.96 13.81
CA VAL A 112 -5.56 10.24 13.28
C VAL A 112 -5.18 10.77 11.88
N TRP A 113 -6.18 11.03 11.04
CA TRP A 113 -5.95 11.63 9.74
C TRP A 113 -5.24 12.99 9.84
N ASN A 114 -5.68 13.86 10.74
CA ASN A 114 -5.07 15.17 10.95
C ASN A 114 -3.65 15.04 11.50
N GLN A 115 -3.44 14.19 12.50
CA GLN A 115 -2.11 13.96 13.06
C GLN A 115 -1.11 13.49 11.99
N LEU A 116 -1.49 12.54 11.15
CA LEU A 116 -0.63 12.06 10.07
C LEU A 116 -0.33 13.14 9.02
N ASN A 117 -1.27 14.06 8.77
CA ASN A 117 -1.00 15.21 7.91
C ASN A 117 -0.03 16.21 8.56
N GLU A 118 -0.17 16.49 9.85
CA GLU A 118 0.75 17.33 10.60
C GLU A 118 2.16 16.74 10.63
N ASP A 119 2.29 15.45 10.89
CA ASP A 119 3.56 14.74 10.89
C ASP A 119 4.23 14.81 9.51
N ALA A 120 3.48 14.59 8.44
CA ALA A 120 3.98 14.71 7.08
C ALA A 120 4.47 16.13 6.76
N ILE A 121 3.71 17.14 7.18
CA ILE A 121 4.11 18.55 6.99
C ILE A 121 5.35 18.88 7.81
N ASN A 122 5.43 18.44 9.05
CA ASN A 122 6.62 18.66 9.90
C ASN A 122 7.89 18.07 9.29
N LEU A 123 7.78 16.91 8.64
CA LEU A 123 8.88 16.36 7.87
C LEU A 123 9.23 17.21 6.64
N LEU A 124 8.21 17.67 5.90
CA LEU A 124 8.39 18.47 4.69
C LEU A 124 8.88 19.91 4.95
N LYS A 125 8.76 20.41 6.19
CA LYS A 125 9.35 21.70 6.62
C LYS A 125 10.87 21.64 6.77
N ARG A 126 11.45 20.48 6.86
CA ARG A 126 12.92 20.32 6.95
C ARG A 126 13.57 20.70 5.62
N ASP A 127 14.77 21.34 5.70
CA ASP A 127 15.49 21.79 4.52
C ASP A 127 16.01 20.69 3.60
N ASP A 128 16.16 19.49 4.17
CA ASP A 128 16.66 18.30 3.48
C ASP A 128 15.54 17.44 2.85
N TYR A 129 14.28 17.90 2.86
CA TYR A 129 13.12 17.18 2.30
C TYR A 129 12.51 17.89 1.12
N MET A 130 12.06 17.10 0.16
CA MET A 130 11.28 17.55 -0.99
C MET A 130 10.01 16.71 -1.14
N VAL A 131 9.00 17.26 -1.82
CA VAL A 131 7.76 16.55 -2.12
C VAL A 131 7.93 15.68 -3.34
N GLY A 132 7.74 14.38 -3.16
CA GLY A 132 7.63 13.42 -4.26
C GLY A 132 6.23 12.81 -4.29
N SER A 133 5.73 12.44 -5.47
CA SER A 133 4.43 11.77 -5.58
C SER A 133 4.50 10.29 -5.21
N ASP A 134 5.60 9.62 -5.48
CA ASP A 134 5.74 8.17 -5.36
C ASP A 134 4.56 7.43 -6.03
N ALA A 135 4.11 7.97 -7.16
CA ALA A 135 2.89 7.53 -7.82
C ALA A 135 3.08 6.19 -8.55
N ILE A 136 2.11 5.30 -8.37
CA ILE A 136 1.97 4.06 -9.15
C ILE A 136 0.59 4.13 -9.82
N PRO A 137 0.50 4.73 -11.02
CA PRO A 137 -0.78 4.98 -11.70
C PRO A 137 -1.25 3.73 -12.46
N MET A 138 -1.41 2.61 -11.75
CA MET A 138 -1.85 1.33 -12.32
C MET A 138 -3.24 0.96 -11.80
N GLY A 139 -4.07 0.40 -12.70
CA GLY A 139 -5.42 -0.06 -12.39
C GLY A 139 -6.46 1.06 -12.27
N LYS A 140 -7.71 0.67 -12.06
CA LYS A 140 -8.85 1.61 -11.98
C LYS A 140 -8.89 2.38 -10.66
N TYR A 141 -8.36 1.79 -9.60
CA TYR A 141 -8.44 2.30 -8.23
C TYR A 141 -7.07 2.69 -7.68
N CYS A 142 -6.20 3.24 -8.53
CA CYS A 142 -4.89 3.69 -8.10
C CYS A 142 -4.98 4.71 -6.96
N HIS A 143 -3.89 4.82 -6.19
CA HIS A 143 -3.86 5.75 -5.06
C HIS A 143 -4.01 7.21 -5.54
N PRO A 144 -4.83 8.05 -4.86
CA PRO A 144 -5.08 9.44 -5.26
C PRO A 144 -3.82 10.31 -5.45
N ARG A 145 -2.70 9.94 -4.84
CA ARG A 145 -1.41 10.64 -5.02
C ARG A 145 -0.93 10.65 -6.47
N ALA A 146 -1.41 9.71 -7.30
CA ALA A 146 -1.07 9.67 -8.72
C ALA A 146 -1.48 10.95 -9.45
N TYR A 147 -2.56 11.59 -9.03
CA TYR A 147 -3.11 12.79 -9.66
C TYR A 147 -3.14 13.99 -8.71
N GLY A 148 -3.24 13.74 -7.42
CA GLY A 148 -3.52 14.76 -6.41
C GLY A 148 -2.35 15.14 -5.50
N CYS A 149 -1.15 14.59 -5.69
CA CYS A 149 -0.03 14.83 -4.79
C CYS A 149 0.27 16.34 -4.64
N PHE A 150 0.64 16.98 -5.71
CA PHE A 150 1.01 18.41 -5.69
C PHE A 150 -0.18 19.35 -5.46
N PRO A 151 -1.35 19.15 -6.10
CA PRO A 151 -2.53 19.94 -5.79
C PRO A 151 -2.95 19.86 -4.32
N ARG A 152 -2.85 18.70 -3.70
CA ARG A 152 -3.14 18.51 -2.27
C ARG A 152 -2.14 19.28 -1.40
N PHE A 153 -0.84 19.18 -1.72
CA PHE A 153 0.21 19.88 -1.01
C PHE A 153 0.02 21.40 -1.06
N LEU A 154 -0.02 21.97 -2.25
CA LEU A 154 -0.20 23.41 -2.46
C LEU A 154 -1.58 23.95 -2.01
N GLY A 155 -2.60 23.12 -2.05
CA GLY A 155 -3.96 23.49 -1.70
C GLY A 155 -4.28 23.25 -0.24
N ARG A 156 -4.76 22.03 0.07
CA ARG A 156 -5.33 21.69 1.38
C ARG A 156 -4.29 21.75 2.50
N LEU A 157 -3.13 21.10 2.30
CA LEU A 157 -2.13 21.01 3.36
C LEU A 157 -1.53 22.38 3.67
N ARG A 158 -1.28 23.20 2.66
CA ARG A 158 -0.84 24.58 2.86
C ARG A 158 -1.80 25.36 3.75
N ARG A 159 -3.07 25.36 3.40
CA ARG A 159 -4.07 26.16 4.14
C ARG A 159 -4.32 25.68 5.57
N SER A 160 -4.08 24.40 5.85
CA SER A 160 -4.44 23.82 7.15
C SER A 160 -3.25 23.65 8.09
N PHE A 161 -2.03 23.52 7.57
CA PHE A 161 -0.87 23.07 8.37
C PHE A 161 0.43 23.82 8.05
N TRP A 162 0.44 24.72 7.04
CA TRP A 162 1.64 25.46 6.65
C TRP A 162 1.40 26.96 6.78
N GLU A 163 2.16 27.60 7.65
CA GLU A 163 2.03 29.04 7.91
C GLU A 163 2.80 29.89 6.91
N ASP A 164 3.81 29.31 6.28
CA ASP A 164 4.68 29.99 5.33
C ASP A 164 4.04 30.18 3.95
N GLY A 165 4.66 30.98 3.10
CA GLY A 165 4.14 31.35 1.81
C GLY A 165 4.08 30.23 0.78
N LEU A 166 3.37 30.50 -0.32
CA LEU A 166 3.30 29.60 -1.47
C LEU A 166 4.66 29.38 -2.11
N GLU A 167 5.51 30.40 -2.10
CA GLU A 167 6.85 30.38 -2.68
C GLU A 167 7.74 29.32 -2.01
N GLU A 168 7.69 29.24 -0.69
CA GLU A 168 8.46 28.23 0.04
C GLU A 168 7.98 26.82 -0.28
N MET A 169 6.67 26.59 -0.36
CA MET A 169 6.14 25.31 -0.75
C MET A 169 6.52 24.90 -2.17
N ILE A 170 6.58 25.87 -3.09
CA ILE A 170 7.04 25.60 -4.47
C ILE A 170 8.50 25.19 -4.48
N GLN A 171 9.34 25.76 -3.62
CA GLN A 171 10.75 25.39 -3.50
C GLN A 171 10.95 23.93 -3.02
N ARG A 172 9.95 23.35 -2.34
CA ARG A 172 9.96 21.95 -1.89
C ARG A 172 9.50 20.96 -2.96
N MET A 173 9.11 21.42 -4.12
CA MET A 173 8.63 20.60 -5.24
C MET A 173 9.70 20.36 -6.29
#